data_19a4cadff6118f50fd16d07aa1b2cee8
#
_entry.id   19a4cadff6118f50fd16d07aa1b2cee8
#
_cell.length_a   1.000
_cell.length_b   1.000
_cell.length_c   1.000
_cell.angle_alpha   90.00
_cell.angle_beta   90.00
_cell.angle_gamma   90.00
#
_symmetry.space_group_name_H-M   'P 1'
#
loop_
_entity.id
_entity.type
_entity.pdbx_description
1 polymer ?
#
loop_
_entity_poly.entity_id
_entity_poly.type
_entity_poly.pdbx_seq_one_letter_code
_entity_poly.pdbx_strand_id
1 'polypeptide(L)'
;MPLEFTTLDVFTKTKYSGNPLAIVHVPSSVQLSQNQKQLIAREFNLSETVFLHDQSGSDIASRSVRIDIFTAIAEVPFAGHPTVGTANYLIHYLRNDGRFGNVKALQTKAGRISIAKSAEAKESGIELHVAHNVHVHDSPFRNRDFGHHPVVSIVKGMTFILARCKDLEELSRQNENLLGTKNTYKSQDELDEGWREGIVCSYFYADMGVDKGRRVLRTRMFGSREDPATGSAASALCSWLSLQSGNINQGYHAIQAVEMGRRSDIYIQVTLKDNGTEVEDVSLSGDAVKVMDGRVDVPAESGES
;
A
#
# COMPACT_ATOMS: atom_id res chain seq x y z
N MET A 1 -0.02 -6.90 -29.93
CA MET A 1 0.74 -8.04 -29.37
C MET A 1 0.35 -8.14 -27.90
N PRO A 2 -0.05 -9.31 -27.40
CA PRO A 2 -0.45 -9.43 -26.00
C PRO A 2 0.76 -9.24 -25.08
N LEU A 3 0.52 -8.66 -23.91
CA LEU A 3 1.52 -8.47 -22.87
C LEU A 3 1.43 -9.62 -21.86
N GLU A 4 2.58 -10.04 -21.35
CA GLU A 4 2.64 -10.98 -20.26
C GLU A 4 2.25 -10.31 -18.94
N PHE A 5 1.55 -11.02 -18.07
CA PHE A 5 1.29 -10.57 -16.71
C PHE A 5 1.51 -11.71 -15.71
N THR A 6 1.80 -11.33 -14.50
CA THR A 6 1.86 -12.21 -13.34
C THR A 6 0.97 -11.65 -12.24
N THR A 7 0.24 -12.49 -11.52
CA THR A 7 -0.44 -12.06 -10.30
C THR A 7 0.24 -12.61 -9.06
N LEU A 8 0.27 -11.77 -8.02
CA LEU A 8 0.74 -12.14 -6.69
C LEU A 8 -0.34 -11.86 -5.67
N ASP A 9 -0.32 -12.60 -4.57
CA ASP A 9 -0.95 -12.19 -3.33
C ASP A 9 0.12 -11.57 -2.43
N VAL A 10 -0.09 -10.33 -2.03
CA VAL A 10 0.89 -9.51 -1.29
C VAL A 10 0.54 -9.45 0.20
N PHE A 11 1.54 -9.30 1.06
CA PHE A 11 1.46 -9.38 2.51
C PHE A 11 1.01 -10.75 3.03
N THR A 12 1.41 -11.80 2.31
CA THR A 12 1.14 -13.18 2.69
C THR A 12 2.15 -14.15 2.08
N LYS A 13 2.30 -15.32 2.70
CA LYS A 13 3.01 -16.49 2.15
C LYS A 13 2.05 -17.54 1.58
N THR A 14 0.75 -17.32 1.75
CA THR A 14 -0.30 -18.28 1.39
C THR A 14 -1.10 -17.75 0.21
N LYS A 15 -1.18 -18.53 -0.87
CA LYS A 15 -2.03 -18.19 -2.04
C LYS A 15 -3.49 -18.04 -1.63
N TYR A 16 -4.19 -17.16 -2.34
CA TYR A 16 -5.59 -16.84 -2.12
C TYR A 16 -5.87 -16.12 -0.79
N SER A 17 -4.83 -15.54 -0.19
CA SER A 17 -4.86 -14.66 0.97
C SER A 17 -4.16 -13.34 0.61
N GLY A 18 -4.03 -12.38 1.54
CA GLY A 18 -3.35 -11.11 1.24
C GLY A 18 -4.07 -10.24 0.23
N ASN A 19 -3.38 -9.23 -0.32
CA ASN A 19 -3.93 -8.31 -1.33
C ASN A 19 -3.47 -8.72 -2.74
N PRO A 20 -4.40 -9.04 -3.67
CA PRO A 20 -4.05 -9.43 -5.04
C PRO A 20 -3.42 -8.25 -5.80
N LEU A 21 -2.35 -8.54 -6.53
CA LEU A 21 -1.65 -7.60 -7.39
C LEU A 21 -1.46 -8.21 -8.78
N ALA A 22 -1.78 -7.47 -9.83
CA ALA A 22 -1.36 -7.80 -11.19
C ALA A 22 -0.12 -6.97 -11.57
N ILE A 23 0.88 -7.62 -12.12
CA ILE A 23 2.09 -7.00 -12.69
C ILE A 23 2.09 -7.31 -14.18
N VAL A 24 1.90 -6.29 -15.01
CA VAL A 24 1.93 -6.37 -16.46
C VAL A 24 3.34 -6.00 -16.94
N HIS A 25 3.98 -6.87 -17.69
CA HIS A 25 5.31 -6.62 -18.26
C HIS A 25 5.20 -5.77 -19.52
N VAL A 26 5.92 -4.66 -19.54
CA VAL A 26 5.97 -3.74 -20.68
C VAL A 26 7.36 -3.83 -21.33
N PRO A 27 7.51 -4.61 -22.42
CA PRO A 27 8.78 -4.71 -23.14
C PRO A 27 9.22 -3.35 -23.68
N SER A 28 10.53 -3.14 -23.83
CA SER A 28 11.10 -1.90 -24.36
C SER A 28 10.62 -1.56 -25.78
N SER A 29 10.17 -2.57 -26.54
CA SER A 29 9.59 -2.41 -27.88
C SER A 29 8.12 -1.95 -27.88
N VAL A 30 7.47 -1.86 -26.72
CA VAL A 30 6.06 -1.50 -26.60
C VAL A 30 5.91 -0.17 -25.85
N GLN A 31 5.12 0.73 -26.42
CA GLN A 31 4.68 1.95 -25.73
C GLN A 31 3.18 1.84 -25.50
N LEU A 32 2.76 2.01 -24.25
CA LEU A 32 1.36 2.06 -23.86
C LEU A 32 0.96 3.50 -23.56
N SER A 33 -0.17 3.93 -24.11
CA SER A 33 -0.78 5.18 -23.69
C SER A 33 -1.35 5.09 -22.27
N GLN A 34 -1.59 6.23 -21.64
CA GLN A 34 -2.21 6.27 -20.32
C GLN A 34 -3.61 5.62 -20.33
N ASN A 35 -4.37 5.83 -21.41
CA ASN A 35 -5.68 5.23 -21.57
C ASN A 35 -5.61 3.70 -21.68
N GLN A 36 -4.65 3.16 -22.45
CA GLN A 36 -4.47 1.70 -22.56
C GLN A 36 -4.12 1.08 -21.20
N LYS A 37 -3.21 1.69 -20.43
CA LYS A 37 -2.89 1.24 -19.06
C LYS A 37 -4.12 1.29 -18.15
N GLN A 38 -4.91 2.38 -18.21
CA GLN A 38 -6.11 2.53 -17.42
C GLN A 38 -7.17 1.49 -17.77
N LEU A 39 -7.35 1.16 -19.04
CA LEU A 39 -8.29 0.12 -19.48
C LEU A 39 -7.85 -1.26 -18.97
N ILE A 40 -6.56 -1.60 -19.07
CA ILE A 40 -6.03 -2.86 -18.53
C ILE A 40 -6.21 -2.93 -17.01
N ALA A 41 -5.89 -1.86 -16.28
CA ALA A 41 -6.06 -1.84 -14.83
C ALA A 41 -7.53 -1.97 -14.42
N ARG A 42 -8.45 -1.38 -15.19
CA ARG A 42 -9.90 -1.52 -14.99
C ARG A 42 -10.39 -2.94 -15.23
N GLU A 43 -9.84 -3.63 -16.24
CA GLU A 43 -10.19 -5.02 -16.55
C GLU A 43 -9.78 -5.97 -15.42
N PHE A 44 -8.56 -5.80 -14.86
CA PHE A 44 -8.14 -6.54 -13.67
C PHE A 44 -9.01 -6.24 -12.45
N ASN A 45 -9.50 -5.01 -12.32
CA ASN A 45 -10.36 -4.54 -11.23
C ASN A 45 -9.83 -4.88 -9.81
N LEU A 46 -8.51 -4.93 -9.67
CA LEU A 46 -7.81 -5.07 -8.39
C LEU A 46 -7.68 -3.72 -7.69
N SER A 47 -7.19 -3.71 -6.45
CA SER A 47 -6.88 -2.46 -5.74
C SER A 47 -5.90 -1.63 -6.57
N GLU A 48 -4.81 -2.24 -7.01
CA GLU A 48 -3.88 -1.68 -8.00
C GLU A 48 -3.38 -2.74 -8.99
N THR A 49 -2.91 -2.23 -10.14
CA THR A 49 -2.19 -2.95 -11.18
C THR A 49 -0.89 -2.22 -11.47
N VAL A 50 0.21 -2.95 -11.58
CA VAL A 50 1.54 -2.42 -11.89
C VAL A 50 1.88 -2.69 -13.35
N PHE A 51 2.45 -1.69 -14.03
CA PHE A 51 3.14 -1.84 -15.30
C PHE A 51 4.64 -1.81 -15.05
N LEU A 52 5.28 -2.97 -15.18
CA LEU A 52 6.70 -3.16 -14.97
C LEU A 52 7.43 -3.03 -16.31
N HIS A 53 8.25 -1.98 -16.46
CA HIS A 53 8.98 -1.72 -17.71
C HIS A 53 10.31 -2.47 -17.73
N ASP A 54 10.73 -2.92 -18.92
CA ASP A 54 12.11 -3.39 -19.11
C ASP A 54 13.10 -2.28 -18.74
N GLN A 55 14.26 -2.65 -18.17
CA GLN A 55 15.29 -1.69 -17.81
C GLN A 55 15.90 -1.03 -19.04
N SER A 56 15.95 0.30 -19.04
CA SER A 56 16.77 1.09 -19.98
C SER A 56 18.25 1.07 -19.56
N GLY A 57 19.14 1.57 -20.40
CA GLY A 57 20.55 1.71 -20.03
C GLY A 57 20.78 2.57 -18.77
N SER A 58 19.99 3.63 -18.58
CA SER A 58 20.03 4.48 -17.39
C SER A 58 19.49 3.75 -16.15
N ASP A 59 18.48 2.89 -16.31
CA ASP A 59 17.94 2.09 -15.21
C ASP A 59 18.97 1.06 -14.73
N ILE A 60 19.65 0.40 -15.64
CA ILE A 60 20.74 -0.54 -15.32
C ILE A 60 21.87 0.17 -14.56
N ALA A 61 22.29 1.34 -15.03
CA ALA A 61 23.34 2.14 -14.40
C ALA A 61 22.97 2.58 -12.97
N SER A 62 21.71 2.96 -12.77
CA SER A 62 21.17 3.37 -11.46
C SER A 62 20.65 2.21 -10.61
N ARG A 63 20.71 0.97 -11.13
CA ARG A 63 20.14 -0.24 -10.49
C ARG A 63 18.68 -0.07 -10.10
N SER A 64 17.90 0.59 -10.96
CA SER A 64 16.47 0.79 -10.77
C SER A 64 15.66 0.15 -11.88
N VAL A 65 14.36 0.09 -11.70
CA VAL A 65 13.40 -0.27 -12.73
C VAL A 65 12.16 0.61 -12.59
N ARG A 66 11.65 1.08 -13.72
CA ARG A 66 10.45 1.91 -13.76
C ARG A 66 9.20 1.08 -13.60
N ILE A 67 8.30 1.56 -12.75
CA ILE A 67 6.94 1.05 -12.62
C ILE A 67 5.93 2.18 -12.68
N ASP A 68 4.77 1.92 -13.31
CA ASP A 68 3.60 2.77 -13.21
C ASP A 68 2.53 2.01 -12.41
N ILE A 69 1.82 2.70 -11.53
CA ILE A 69 0.83 2.11 -10.62
C ILE A 69 -0.54 2.69 -10.92
N PHE A 70 -1.51 1.83 -11.21
CA PHE A 70 -2.87 2.22 -11.54
C PHE A 70 -3.89 1.54 -10.63
N THR A 71 -4.82 2.31 -10.10
CA THR A 71 -6.10 1.78 -9.60
C THR A 71 -7.03 1.53 -10.79
N ALA A 72 -8.20 0.96 -10.55
CA ALA A 72 -9.23 0.83 -11.60
C ALA A 72 -9.73 2.19 -12.15
N ILE A 73 -9.38 3.32 -11.52
CA ILE A 73 -9.93 4.65 -11.83
C ILE A 73 -8.84 5.61 -12.34
N ALA A 74 -7.63 5.57 -11.77
CA ALA A 74 -6.57 6.53 -12.05
C ALA A 74 -5.17 5.96 -11.79
N GLU A 75 -4.15 6.58 -12.41
CA GLU A 75 -2.76 6.41 -12.04
C GLU A 75 -2.51 7.05 -10.67
N VAL A 76 -1.79 6.34 -9.80
CA VAL A 76 -1.35 6.86 -8.49
C VAL A 76 0.17 6.96 -8.44
N PRO A 77 0.72 7.99 -7.78
CA PRO A 77 2.16 8.20 -7.73
C PRO A 77 2.90 7.15 -6.90
N PHE A 78 2.21 6.58 -5.90
CA PHE A 78 2.74 5.58 -4.98
C PHE A 78 1.57 4.82 -4.33
N ALA A 79 1.79 3.52 -4.08
CA ALA A 79 0.97 2.72 -3.19
C ALA A 79 1.83 1.62 -2.55
N GLY A 80 1.61 1.33 -1.27
CA GLY A 80 2.46 0.43 -0.49
C GLY A 80 2.43 -1.01 -0.99
N HIS A 81 1.22 -1.60 -1.12
CA HIS A 81 1.10 -3.01 -1.49
C HIS A 81 1.66 -3.33 -2.89
N PRO A 82 1.42 -2.54 -3.97
CA PRO A 82 2.00 -2.86 -5.26
C PRO A 82 3.52 -2.69 -5.29
N THR A 83 4.06 -1.77 -4.48
CA THR A 83 5.51 -1.57 -4.36
C THR A 83 6.17 -2.76 -3.65
N VAL A 84 5.60 -3.23 -2.51
CA VAL A 84 6.07 -4.44 -1.81
C VAL A 84 5.95 -5.68 -2.70
N GLY A 85 4.82 -5.84 -3.40
CA GLY A 85 4.59 -6.97 -4.30
C GLY A 85 5.57 -7.01 -5.46
N THR A 86 5.79 -5.87 -6.13
CA THR A 86 6.75 -5.78 -7.24
C THR A 86 8.18 -6.01 -6.78
N ALA A 87 8.57 -5.47 -5.63
CA ALA A 87 9.90 -5.71 -5.07
C ALA A 87 10.14 -7.20 -4.73
N ASN A 88 9.14 -7.87 -4.13
CA ASN A 88 9.17 -9.32 -3.92
C ASN A 88 9.31 -10.07 -5.25
N TYR A 89 8.54 -9.68 -6.26
CA TYR A 89 8.57 -10.31 -7.58
C TYR A 89 9.96 -10.22 -8.23
N LEU A 90 10.55 -9.04 -8.23
CA LEU A 90 11.90 -8.81 -8.78
C LEU A 90 12.97 -9.62 -8.03
N ILE A 91 12.94 -9.63 -6.70
CA ILE A 91 13.99 -10.23 -5.89
C ILE A 91 13.89 -11.76 -5.85
N HIS A 92 12.68 -12.31 -5.85
CA HIS A 92 12.47 -13.74 -5.66
C HIS A 92 12.18 -14.50 -6.95
N TYR A 93 11.50 -13.90 -7.91
CA TYR A 93 11.05 -14.58 -9.13
C TYR A 93 11.82 -14.17 -10.39
N LEU A 94 12.30 -12.92 -10.45
CA LEU A 94 13.07 -12.41 -11.60
C LEU A 94 14.58 -12.27 -11.33
N ARG A 95 15.08 -12.79 -10.23
CA ARG A 95 16.49 -12.66 -9.84
C ARG A 95 17.48 -13.11 -10.93
N ASN A 96 17.12 -14.16 -11.68
CA ASN A 96 17.94 -14.73 -12.73
C ASN A 96 17.50 -14.31 -14.15
N ASP A 97 16.50 -13.41 -14.24
CA ASP A 97 16.06 -12.86 -15.51
C ASP A 97 17.04 -11.75 -15.93
N GLY A 98 17.70 -11.92 -17.08
CA GLY A 98 18.67 -10.96 -17.58
C GLY A 98 18.12 -9.55 -17.84
N ARG A 99 16.78 -9.39 -17.91
CA ARG A 99 16.10 -8.11 -18.07
C ARG A 99 16.09 -7.26 -16.79
N PHE A 100 16.23 -7.87 -15.62
CA PHE A 100 16.05 -7.23 -14.30
C PHE A 100 17.22 -7.49 -13.35
N GLY A 101 18.43 -7.65 -13.88
CA GLY A 101 19.62 -7.95 -13.08
C GLY A 101 19.93 -6.86 -12.06
N ASN A 102 20.16 -7.26 -10.79
CA ASN A 102 20.71 -6.43 -9.72
C ASN A 102 19.90 -5.16 -9.38
N VAL A 103 18.56 -5.20 -9.47
CA VAL A 103 17.66 -4.10 -9.10
C VAL A 103 17.75 -3.83 -7.59
N LYS A 104 17.90 -2.55 -7.21
CA LYS A 104 17.98 -2.04 -5.84
C LYS A 104 16.93 -0.97 -5.54
N ALA A 105 16.19 -0.54 -6.55
CA ALA A 105 15.15 0.46 -6.38
C ALA A 105 14.06 0.34 -7.44
N LEU A 106 12.87 0.80 -7.10
CA LEU A 106 11.77 1.07 -8.01
C LEU A 106 11.74 2.57 -8.31
N GLN A 107 11.54 2.93 -9.58
CA GLN A 107 11.31 4.30 -10.00
C GLN A 107 9.81 4.46 -10.25
N THR A 108 9.14 5.17 -9.36
CA THR A 108 7.71 5.49 -9.44
C THR A 108 7.50 6.95 -9.83
N LYS A 109 6.25 7.35 -10.04
CA LYS A 109 5.88 8.76 -10.26
C LYS A 109 6.18 9.65 -9.04
N ALA A 110 6.16 9.08 -7.82
CA ALA A 110 6.57 9.78 -6.59
C ALA A 110 8.08 9.86 -6.39
N GLY A 111 8.87 9.23 -7.27
CA GLY A 111 10.32 9.19 -7.19
C GLY A 111 10.91 7.79 -6.98
N ARG A 112 12.16 7.77 -6.56
CA ARG A 112 12.94 6.55 -6.34
C ARG A 112 12.65 5.97 -4.97
N ILE A 113 12.32 4.66 -4.94
CA ILE A 113 12.06 3.91 -3.72
C ILE A 113 13.10 2.79 -3.61
N SER A 114 13.95 2.84 -2.61
CA SER A 114 14.92 1.78 -2.33
C SER A 114 14.21 0.53 -1.84
N ILE A 115 14.65 -0.63 -2.35
CA ILE A 115 14.15 -1.94 -1.96
C ILE A 115 15.26 -2.76 -1.33
N ALA A 116 14.98 -3.39 -0.21
CA ALA A 116 15.91 -4.27 0.49
C ALA A 116 15.18 -5.55 0.93
N LYS A 117 15.96 -6.59 1.20
CA LYS A 117 15.43 -7.73 1.95
C LYS A 117 15.26 -7.28 3.39
N SER A 118 14.10 -7.55 3.97
CA SER A 118 13.86 -7.26 5.37
C SER A 118 14.83 -8.06 6.24
N ALA A 119 15.53 -7.37 7.13
CA ALA A 119 16.41 -8.01 8.12
C ALA A 119 15.60 -8.82 9.15
N GLU A 120 14.32 -8.51 9.33
CA GLU A 120 13.45 -9.07 10.35
C GLU A 120 12.57 -10.21 9.83
N ALA A 121 12.22 -10.21 8.55
CA ALA A 121 11.55 -11.34 7.91
C ALA A 121 12.59 -12.39 7.57
N LYS A 122 12.78 -13.36 8.45
CA LYS A 122 13.87 -14.35 8.44
C LYS A 122 14.08 -15.11 7.13
N GLU A 123 13.20 -15.04 6.15
CA GLU A 123 13.33 -15.86 4.93
C GLU A 123 12.93 -15.19 3.60
N SER A 124 11.99 -14.24 3.54
CA SER A 124 11.49 -13.79 2.24
C SER A 124 10.98 -12.33 2.16
N GLY A 125 10.78 -11.65 3.26
CA GLY A 125 10.13 -10.33 3.24
C GLY A 125 11.01 -9.24 2.63
N ILE A 126 10.34 -8.32 1.95
CA ILE A 126 10.93 -7.09 1.41
C ILE A 126 10.58 -5.93 2.34
N GLU A 127 11.53 -5.04 2.52
CA GLU A 127 11.39 -3.80 3.27
C GLU A 127 11.53 -2.59 2.36
N LEU A 128 10.68 -1.61 2.59
CA LEU A 128 10.65 -0.32 1.90
C LEU A 128 10.62 0.80 2.93
N HIS A 129 11.33 1.89 2.65
CA HIS A 129 11.10 3.15 3.35
C HIS A 129 9.92 3.88 2.71
N VAL A 130 8.88 4.12 3.49
CA VAL A 130 7.67 4.80 3.02
C VAL A 130 7.91 6.30 2.97
N ALA A 131 7.70 6.91 1.80
CA ALA A 131 7.65 8.37 1.73
C ALA A 131 6.54 8.86 2.65
N HIS A 132 6.86 9.71 3.62
CA HIS A 132 5.93 10.19 4.62
C HIS A 132 6.11 11.68 4.89
N ASN A 133 5.02 12.32 5.25
CA ASN A 133 4.93 13.64 5.84
C ASN A 133 3.74 13.58 6.80
N VAL A 134 3.95 12.85 7.91
CA VAL A 134 2.87 12.51 8.83
C VAL A 134 2.26 13.78 9.41
N HIS A 135 0.95 13.93 9.24
CA HIS A 135 0.18 15.04 9.76
C HIS A 135 -1.02 14.53 10.57
N VAL A 136 -1.08 14.93 11.81
CA VAL A 136 -2.23 14.68 12.69
C VAL A 136 -3.12 15.92 12.65
N HIS A 137 -4.34 15.77 12.16
CA HIS A 137 -5.28 16.87 12.03
C HIS A 137 -5.76 17.39 13.39
N ASP A 138 -5.94 18.68 13.51
CA ASP A 138 -6.37 19.35 14.74
C ASP A 138 -7.78 18.90 15.16
N SER A 139 -8.67 18.69 14.17
CA SER A 139 -10.05 18.26 14.40
C SER A 139 -10.20 16.76 14.26
N PRO A 140 -10.58 16.02 15.34
CA PRO A 140 -10.92 14.62 15.22
C PRO A 140 -12.23 14.43 14.45
N PHE A 141 -12.34 13.31 13.74
CA PHE A 141 -13.61 12.90 13.15
C PHE A 141 -14.60 12.54 14.26
N ARG A 142 -15.82 13.08 14.17
CA ARG A 142 -16.89 12.87 15.16
C ARG A 142 -17.99 12.01 14.57
N ASN A 143 -18.24 10.87 15.19
CA ASN A 143 -19.37 10.00 14.85
C ASN A 143 -20.24 9.82 16.10
N ARG A 144 -21.57 9.87 15.93
CA ARG A 144 -22.51 9.74 17.05
C ARG A 144 -22.43 8.38 17.73
N ASP A 145 -22.19 7.34 16.95
CA ASP A 145 -22.21 5.95 17.40
C ASP A 145 -20.83 5.45 17.85
N PHE A 146 -19.74 6.04 17.32
CA PHE A 146 -18.35 5.62 17.56
C PHE A 146 -17.50 6.63 18.35
N GLY A 147 -17.99 7.83 18.61
CA GLY A 147 -17.25 8.84 19.37
C GLY A 147 -16.29 9.67 18.51
N HIS A 148 -15.10 9.95 19.04
CA HIS A 148 -14.11 10.82 18.40
C HIS A 148 -12.90 9.99 17.98
N HIS A 149 -12.49 10.15 16.70
CA HIS A 149 -11.40 9.41 16.14
C HIS A 149 -10.31 10.36 15.62
N PRO A 150 -9.02 10.11 15.91
CA PRO A 150 -7.95 10.87 15.30
C PRO A 150 -7.98 10.70 13.78
N VAL A 151 -7.65 11.79 13.10
CA VAL A 151 -7.52 11.84 11.65
C VAL A 151 -6.06 12.09 11.32
N VAL A 152 -5.46 11.22 10.53
CA VAL A 152 -4.03 11.24 10.25
C VAL A 152 -3.77 11.05 8.76
N SER A 153 -2.99 11.95 8.18
CA SER A 153 -2.45 11.81 6.83
C SER A 153 -1.02 11.27 6.90
N ILE A 154 -0.71 10.19 6.17
CA ILE A 154 0.67 9.72 6.03
C ILE A 154 1.47 10.59 5.07
N VAL A 155 0.82 11.07 4.02
CA VAL A 155 1.27 12.07 3.06
C VAL A 155 0.06 12.88 2.59
N LYS A 156 0.29 14.02 1.94
CA LYS A 156 -0.81 14.78 1.31
C LYS A 156 -1.59 13.92 0.33
N GLY A 157 -2.91 13.95 0.46
CA GLY A 157 -3.82 13.18 -0.38
C GLY A 157 -4.13 11.76 0.11
N MET A 158 -3.55 11.33 1.25
CA MET A 158 -3.80 10.01 1.83
C MET A 158 -4.10 10.14 3.33
N THR A 159 -5.37 10.27 3.66
CA THR A 159 -5.86 10.55 5.01
C THR A 159 -6.69 9.38 5.55
N PHE A 160 -6.54 9.10 6.84
CA PHE A 160 -7.20 7.99 7.51
C PHE A 160 -7.87 8.44 8.82
N ILE A 161 -9.14 8.06 8.99
CA ILE A 161 -9.86 8.12 10.26
C ILE A 161 -9.47 6.85 11.03
N LEU A 162 -8.76 7.00 12.15
CA LEU A 162 -8.24 5.88 12.93
C LEU A 162 -9.23 5.49 14.03
N ALA A 163 -10.10 4.54 13.72
CA ALA A 163 -11.19 4.14 14.59
C ALA A 163 -10.82 2.93 15.46
N ARG A 164 -10.60 3.16 16.75
CA ARG A 164 -10.29 2.09 17.70
C ARG A 164 -11.57 1.32 18.08
N CYS A 165 -11.52 0.00 17.88
CA CYS A 165 -12.51 -0.94 18.38
C CYS A 165 -12.03 -1.52 19.72
N LYS A 166 -12.97 -1.77 20.63
CA LYS A 166 -12.65 -2.33 21.96
C LYS A 166 -12.17 -3.79 21.89
N ASP A 167 -12.70 -4.55 20.92
CA ASP A 167 -12.43 -5.97 20.72
C ASP A 167 -12.63 -6.41 19.25
N LEU A 168 -12.39 -7.69 18.99
CA LEU A 168 -12.54 -8.28 17.66
C LEU A 168 -14.01 -8.38 17.22
N GLU A 169 -14.93 -8.49 18.12
CA GLU A 169 -16.35 -8.55 17.81
C GLU A 169 -16.83 -7.20 17.25
N GLU A 170 -16.43 -6.10 17.89
CA GLU A 170 -16.73 -4.75 17.40
C GLU A 170 -16.03 -4.49 16.06
N LEU A 171 -14.76 -4.93 15.88
CA LEU A 171 -14.03 -4.84 14.62
C LEU A 171 -14.76 -5.59 13.50
N SER A 172 -15.25 -6.80 13.77
CA SER A 172 -15.92 -7.64 12.77
C SER A 172 -17.24 -7.06 12.26
N ARG A 173 -17.91 -6.21 13.06
CA ARG A 173 -19.16 -5.55 12.68
C ARG A 173 -18.99 -4.37 11.73
N GLN A 174 -17.75 -3.88 11.57
CA GLN A 174 -17.50 -2.75 10.66
C GLN A 174 -17.67 -3.20 9.21
N ASN A 175 -18.31 -2.40 8.38
CA ASN A 175 -18.69 -2.78 7.04
C ASN A 175 -18.61 -1.65 6.00
N GLU A 176 -18.29 -0.41 6.42
CA GLU A 176 -18.19 0.72 5.52
C GLU A 176 -17.27 1.84 6.04
N ASN A 177 -16.94 2.78 5.16
CA ASN A 177 -16.25 4.01 5.51
C ASN A 177 -17.17 4.90 6.37
N LEU A 178 -16.67 5.41 7.48
CA LEU A 178 -17.42 6.32 8.40
C LEU A 178 -17.92 7.60 7.72
N LEU A 179 -17.27 8.04 6.64
CA LEU A 179 -17.74 9.12 5.78
C LEU A 179 -18.83 8.70 4.78
N GLY A 180 -19.11 7.39 4.71
CA GLY A 180 -19.89 6.79 3.64
C GLY A 180 -19.06 6.57 2.36
N THR A 181 -19.34 5.48 1.68
CA THR A 181 -18.59 4.97 0.52
C THR A 181 -18.38 6.00 -0.60
N LYS A 182 -19.39 6.85 -0.85
CA LYS A 182 -19.36 7.87 -1.92
C LYS A 182 -18.47 9.07 -1.63
N ASN A 183 -18.01 9.24 -0.39
CA ASN A 183 -17.24 10.40 0.06
C ASN A 183 -15.73 10.14 0.14
N THR A 184 -15.29 8.92 -0.12
CA THR A 184 -13.87 8.52 -0.05
C THR A 184 -12.93 9.42 -0.85
N TYR A 185 -13.37 9.93 -2.01
CA TYR A 185 -12.56 10.75 -2.92
C TYR A 185 -13.04 12.21 -3.00
N LYS A 186 -13.80 12.67 -2.03
CA LYS A 186 -14.26 14.07 -1.99
C LYS A 186 -13.38 14.88 -1.04
N SER A 187 -13.14 16.13 -1.39
CA SER A 187 -12.55 17.11 -0.47
C SER A 187 -13.35 17.18 0.84
N GLN A 188 -12.64 17.24 1.96
CA GLN A 188 -13.23 17.30 3.29
C GLN A 188 -12.86 18.65 3.93
N ASP A 189 -13.86 19.48 4.14
CA ASP A 189 -13.66 20.83 4.71
C ASP A 189 -13.20 20.80 6.18
N GLU A 190 -13.44 19.68 6.86
CA GLU A 190 -13.02 19.46 8.24
C GLU A 190 -11.53 19.14 8.40
N LEU A 191 -10.84 18.85 7.28
CA LEU A 191 -9.39 18.65 7.30
C LEU A 191 -8.65 19.98 7.31
N ASP A 192 -7.46 19.98 7.88
CA ASP A 192 -6.61 21.16 7.98
C ASP A 192 -6.28 21.73 6.60
N GLU A 193 -6.06 23.05 6.54
CA GLU A 193 -5.76 23.75 5.30
C GLU A 193 -4.52 23.12 4.61
N GLY A 194 -4.64 22.92 3.29
CA GLY A 194 -3.59 22.29 2.48
C GLY A 194 -3.56 20.76 2.53
N TRP A 195 -4.51 20.11 3.26
CA TRP A 195 -4.66 18.65 3.36
C TRP A 195 -6.03 18.12 2.90
N ARG A 196 -6.90 19.00 2.42
CA ARG A 196 -8.32 18.72 2.15
C ARG A 196 -8.59 17.84 0.95
N GLU A 197 -7.61 17.69 0.05
CA GLU A 197 -7.77 16.92 -1.17
C GLU A 197 -7.23 15.49 -1.03
N GLY A 198 -7.75 14.59 -1.85
CA GLY A 198 -7.31 13.19 -1.91
C GLY A 198 -8.32 12.21 -1.33
N ILE A 199 -7.82 11.07 -0.89
CA ILE A 199 -8.66 10.02 -0.30
C ILE A 199 -8.77 10.19 1.20
N VAL A 200 -9.98 9.94 1.74
CA VAL A 200 -10.21 9.80 3.18
C VAL A 200 -10.91 8.46 3.43
N CYS A 201 -10.21 7.57 4.12
CA CYS A 201 -10.67 6.22 4.40
C CYS A 201 -10.79 5.99 5.91
N SER A 202 -11.61 5.03 6.32
CA SER A 202 -11.67 4.60 7.71
C SER A 202 -10.77 3.39 7.93
N TYR A 203 -9.90 3.48 8.92
CA TYR A 203 -9.05 2.39 9.36
C TYR A 203 -9.40 1.99 10.78
N PHE A 204 -10.17 0.91 10.88
CA PHE A 204 -10.58 0.33 12.16
C PHE A 204 -9.49 -0.57 12.70
N TYR A 205 -9.25 -0.51 14.01
CA TYR A 205 -8.24 -1.36 14.64
C TYR A 205 -8.62 -1.80 16.05
N ALA A 206 -8.23 -3.02 16.41
CA ALA A 206 -8.23 -3.55 17.76
C ALA A 206 -6.78 -3.88 18.17
N ASP A 207 -6.39 -3.45 19.37
CA ASP A 207 -5.06 -3.68 19.93
C ASP A 207 -5.04 -5.06 20.61
N MET A 208 -4.15 -5.92 20.13
CA MET A 208 -4.02 -7.30 20.61
C MET A 208 -2.85 -7.48 21.60
N GLY A 209 -2.21 -6.39 22.03
CA GLY A 209 -1.03 -6.41 22.89
C GLY A 209 0.28 -6.61 22.12
N VAL A 210 1.24 -7.24 22.77
CA VAL A 210 2.60 -7.40 22.21
C VAL A 210 2.91 -8.88 22.01
N ASP A 211 3.38 -9.23 20.81
CA ASP A 211 3.96 -10.53 20.49
C ASP A 211 5.34 -10.36 19.84
N LYS A 212 6.33 -11.09 20.30
CA LYS A 212 7.72 -11.07 19.81
C LYS A 212 8.32 -9.66 19.68
N GLY A 213 8.02 -8.79 20.66
CA GLY A 213 8.52 -7.43 20.71
C GLY A 213 7.81 -6.43 19.79
N ARG A 214 6.76 -6.86 19.08
CA ARG A 214 5.94 -6.01 18.21
C ARG A 214 4.54 -5.82 18.79
N ARG A 215 4.01 -4.61 18.69
CA ARG A 215 2.60 -4.37 18.98
C ARG A 215 1.74 -4.95 17.88
N VAL A 216 0.83 -5.85 18.25
CA VAL A 216 -0.04 -6.56 17.30
C VAL A 216 -1.37 -5.87 17.20
N LEU A 217 -1.79 -5.55 15.98
CA LEU A 217 -3.04 -4.86 15.69
C LEU A 217 -3.87 -5.71 14.73
N ARG A 218 -5.15 -5.92 15.03
CA ARG A 218 -6.12 -6.44 14.07
C ARG A 218 -6.80 -5.26 13.41
N THR A 219 -6.88 -5.27 12.09
CA THR A 219 -7.31 -4.08 11.34
C THR A 219 -8.24 -4.41 10.18
N ARG A 220 -9.08 -3.42 9.82
CA ARG A 220 -9.90 -3.41 8.60
C ARG A 220 -9.88 -2.01 7.99
N MET A 221 -9.80 -1.90 6.68
CA MET A 221 -9.78 -0.63 5.96
C MET A 221 -10.95 -0.54 5.00
N PHE A 222 -11.68 0.57 5.08
CA PHE A 222 -12.78 0.86 4.18
C PHE A 222 -12.57 2.23 3.52
N GLY A 223 -12.44 2.18 2.19
CA GLY A 223 -12.59 3.32 1.30
C GLY A 223 -13.95 3.26 0.60
N SER A 224 -13.95 3.21 -0.74
CA SER A 224 -15.14 2.90 -1.54
C SER A 224 -15.54 1.42 -1.46
N ARG A 225 -14.64 0.57 -1.04
CA ARG A 225 -14.82 -0.85 -0.70
C ARG A 225 -13.81 -1.22 0.40
N GLU A 226 -13.97 -2.41 0.98
CA GLU A 226 -12.94 -2.95 1.88
C GLU A 226 -11.70 -3.32 1.09
N ASP A 227 -10.52 -2.94 1.58
CA ASP A 227 -9.23 -3.27 0.99
C ASP A 227 -8.51 -4.35 1.82
N PRO A 228 -7.99 -5.42 1.19
CA PRO A 228 -7.35 -6.52 1.91
C PRO A 228 -6.06 -6.15 2.63
N ALA A 229 -5.28 -5.19 2.12
CA ALA A 229 -4.06 -4.74 2.79
C ALA A 229 -3.67 -3.32 2.37
N THR A 230 -3.61 -2.42 3.35
CA THR A 230 -3.36 -1.00 3.12
C THR A 230 -2.14 -0.54 3.91
N GLY A 231 -0.97 -0.66 3.29
CA GLY A 231 0.29 -0.28 3.92
C GLY A 231 0.35 1.17 4.37
N SER A 232 -0.24 2.10 3.61
CA SER A 232 -0.33 3.52 3.97
C SER A 232 -1.19 3.78 5.20
N ALA A 233 -2.34 3.10 5.34
CA ALA A 233 -3.19 3.20 6.51
C ALA A 233 -2.51 2.62 7.76
N ALA A 234 -1.87 1.45 7.61
CA ALA A 234 -1.09 0.85 8.68
C ALA A 234 0.07 1.77 9.10
N SER A 235 0.78 2.39 8.15
CA SER A 235 1.84 3.35 8.43
C SER A 235 1.32 4.59 9.18
N ALA A 236 0.18 5.15 8.78
CA ALA A 236 -0.44 6.28 9.46
C ALA A 236 -0.84 5.93 10.91
N LEU A 237 -1.49 4.78 11.12
CA LEU A 237 -1.88 4.31 12.45
C LEU A 237 -0.66 4.09 13.35
N CYS A 238 0.36 3.37 12.86
CA CYS A 238 1.55 3.05 13.63
C CYS A 238 2.36 4.31 13.96
N SER A 239 2.47 5.26 13.04
CA SER A 239 3.09 6.57 13.28
C SER A 239 2.37 7.34 14.39
N TRP A 240 1.03 7.42 14.31
CA TRP A 240 0.23 8.07 15.35
C TRP A 240 0.39 7.38 16.71
N LEU A 241 0.33 6.04 16.78
CA LEU A 241 0.51 5.29 18.02
C LEU A 241 1.91 5.49 18.63
N SER A 242 2.95 5.60 17.80
CA SER A 242 4.32 5.89 18.24
C SER A 242 4.43 7.29 18.81
N LEU A 243 3.86 8.30 18.12
CA LEU A 243 3.81 9.69 18.61
C LEU A 243 3.06 9.79 19.95
N GLN A 244 1.96 9.03 20.14
CA GLN A 244 1.21 9.02 21.40
C GLN A 244 2.00 8.37 22.55
N SER A 245 2.83 7.37 22.26
CA SER A 245 3.60 6.64 23.29
C SER A 245 4.96 7.27 23.58
N GLY A 246 5.51 8.07 22.65
CA GLY A 246 6.86 8.61 22.71
C GLY A 246 7.97 7.55 22.52
N ASN A 247 7.63 6.33 22.11
CA ASN A 247 8.61 5.27 21.86
C ASN A 247 9.40 5.58 20.58
N ILE A 248 10.70 5.86 20.74
CA ILE A 248 11.57 6.29 19.63
C ILE A 248 11.68 5.23 18.53
N ASN A 249 11.63 3.94 18.88
CA ASN A 249 11.76 2.85 17.91
C ASN A 249 10.75 1.75 18.23
N GLN A 250 9.66 1.68 17.47
CA GLN A 250 8.55 0.77 17.75
C GLN A 250 8.18 -0.08 16.52
N GLY A 251 8.23 -1.40 16.70
CA GLY A 251 7.74 -2.36 15.72
C GLY A 251 6.26 -2.69 15.89
N TYR A 252 5.57 -2.87 14.76
CA TYR A 252 4.17 -3.25 14.70
C TYR A 252 3.96 -4.43 13.74
N HIS A 253 2.92 -5.22 14.04
CA HIS A 253 2.39 -6.23 13.16
C HIS A 253 0.89 -5.97 12.98
N ALA A 254 0.49 -5.37 11.87
CA ALA A 254 -0.90 -5.18 11.51
C ALA A 254 -1.40 -6.39 10.73
N ILE A 255 -2.41 -7.06 11.30
CA ILE A 255 -3.10 -8.22 10.69
C ILE A 255 -4.43 -7.70 10.13
N GLN A 256 -4.52 -7.52 8.81
CA GLN A 256 -5.67 -6.91 8.14
C GLN A 256 -6.53 -7.95 7.43
N ALA A 257 -7.82 -7.66 7.28
CA ALA A 257 -8.79 -8.34 6.39
C ALA A 257 -9.00 -9.84 6.68
N VAL A 258 -8.89 -10.26 7.92
CA VAL A 258 -9.20 -11.64 8.32
C VAL A 258 -10.68 -11.94 8.11
N GLU A 259 -11.54 -10.97 8.41
CA GLU A 259 -12.99 -11.06 8.32
C GLU A 259 -13.51 -11.25 6.88
N MET A 260 -12.77 -10.74 5.89
CA MET A 260 -13.09 -10.97 4.47
C MET A 260 -12.39 -12.20 3.87
N GLY A 261 -11.69 -13.01 4.71
CA GLY A 261 -10.98 -14.22 4.26
C GLY A 261 -9.68 -13.95 3.48
N ARG A 262 -9.15 -12.72 3.53
CA ARG A 262 -7.95 -12.28 2.81
C ARG A 262 -6.87 -11.79 3.78
N ARG A 263 -6.59 -12.57 4.83
CA ARG A 263 -5.61 -12.21 5.85
C ARG A 263 -4.31 -11.70 5.22
N SER A 264 -3.91 -10.51 5.67
CA SER A 264 -2.66 -9.84 5.29
C SER A 264 -1.83 -9.56 6.53
N ASP A 265 -0.54 -9.89 6.48
CA ASP A 265 0.43 -9.66 7.55
C ASP A 265 1.36 -8.51 7.12
N ILE A 266 1.13 -7.33 7.68
CA ILE A 266 1.82 -6.08 7.35
C ILE A 266 2.73 -5.72 8.52
N TYR A 267 4.04 -5.62 8.28
CA TYR A 267 5.00 -5.24 9.32
C TYR A 267 5.44 -3.79 9.11
N ILE A 268 5.38 -3.00 10.19
CA ILE A 268 5.75 -1.59 10.20
C ILE A 268 6.81 -1.39 11.27
N GLN A 269 7.84 -0.63 10.95
CA GLN A 269 8.77 -0.08 11.91
C GLN A 269 8.66 1.45 11.86
N VAL A 270 8.46 2.08 13.01
CA VAL A 270 8.43 3.54 13.12
C VAL A 270 9.60 3.99 13.98
N THR A 271 10.37 4.93 13.48
CA THR A 271 11.42 5.62 14.22
C THR A 271 10.99 7.07 14.40
N LEU A 272 11.00 7.56 15.64
CA LEU A 272 10.80 8.96 15.97
C LEU A 272 12.16 9.65 16.10
N LYS A 273 12.18 10.96 15.85
CA LYS A 273 13.33 11.79 16.21
C LYS A 273 13.58 11.74 17.73
N ASP A 274 14.77 12.07 18.16
CA ASP A 274 15.19 12.04 19.58
C ASP A 274 14.25 12.80 20.53
N ASN A 275 13.52 13.80 20.01
CA ASN A 275 12.52 14.55 20.78
C ASN A 275 11.22 13.78 21.03
N GLY A 276 11.01 12.62 20.37
CA GLY A 276 9.83 11.78 20.52
C GLY A 276 8.54 12.37 19.92
N THR A 277 8.61 13.52 19.24
CA THR A 277 7.41 14.28 18.76
C THR A 277 7.25 14.33 17.26
N GLU A 278 8.23 13.83 16.53
CA GLU A 278 8.22 13.81 15.07
C GLU A 278 8.63 12.43 14.54
N VAL A 279 8.00 12.00 13.46
CA VAL A 279 8.38 10.78 12.76
C VAL A 279 9.62 11.06 11.90
N GLU A 280 10.67 10.27 12.09
CA GLU A 280 11.91 10.33 11.32
C GLU A 280 11.89 9.34 10.17
N ASP A 281 11.44 8.11 10.41
CA ASP A 281 11.37 7.06 9.40
C ASP A 281 10.20 6.11 9.63
N VAL A 282 9.63 5.63 8.53
CA VAL A 282 8.63 4.58 8.52
C VAL A 282 9.05 3.54 7.51
N SER A 283 9.35 2.33 7.97
CA SER A 283 9.55 1.21 7.06
C SER A 283 8.38 0.26 7.05
N LEU A 284 8.07 -0.23 5.86
CA LEU A 284 6.98 -1.15 5.56
C LEU A 284 7.57 -2.43 5.00
N SER A 285 7.22 -3.56 5.56
CA SER A 285 7.69 -4.84 5.06
C SER A 285 6.61 -5.92 4.99
N GLY A 286 6.83 -6.87 4.10
CA GLY A 286 5.94 -8.00 3.91
C GLY A 286 6.39 -8.95 2.81
N ASP A 287 5.74 -10.11 2.78
CA ASP A 287 5.96 -11.15 1.79
C ASP A 287 5.02 -11.01 0.60
N ALA A 288 5.30 -11.73 -0.49
CA ALA A 288 4.35 -11.94 -1.56
C ALA A 288 4.54 -13.33 -2.19
N VAL A 289 3.44 -13.94 -2.59
CA VAL A 289 3.44 -15.26 -3.25
C VAL A 289 2.82 -15.17 -4.63
N LYS A 290 3.51 -15.72 -5.63
CA LYS A 290 3.02 -15.77 -7.01
C LYS A 290 1.85 -16.72 -7.13
N VAL A 291 0.77 -16.29 -7.81
CA VAL A 291 -0.47 -17.06 -7.98
C VAL A 291 -0.60 -17.59 -9.39
N MET A 292 -0.56 -16.72 -10.41
CA MET A 292 -0.75 -17.12 -11.82
C MET A 292 0.06 -16.26 -12.77
N ASP A 293 0.24 -16.77 -13.99
CA ASP A 293 0.75 -16.04 -15.16
C ASP A 293 -0.28 -16.09 -16.28
N GLY A 294 -0.24 -15.10 -17.16
CA GLY A 294 -1.11 -15.04 -18.31
C GLY A 294 -0.69 -14.00 -19.33
N ARG A 295 -1.59 -13.72 -20.27
CA ARG A 295 -1.42 -12.69 -21.29
C ARG A 295 -2.67 -11.84 -21.34
N VAL A 296 -2.48 -10.53 -21.54
CA VAL A 296 -3.55 -9.54 -21.72
C VAL A 296 -3.31 -8.83 -23.05
N ASP A 297 -4.38 -8.69 -23.85
CA ASP A 297 -4.30 -7.93 -25.09
C ASP A 297 -4.20 -6.43 -24.81
N VAL A 298 -3.42 -5.73 -25.63
CA VAL A 298 -3.35 -4.28 -25.57
C VAL A 298 -4.63 -3.72 -26.20
N PRO A 299 -5.43 -2.93 -25.46
CA PRO A 299 -6.63 -2.31 -25.99
C PRO A 299 -6.29 -1.40 -27.18
N ALA A 300 -7.22 -1.30 -28.15
CA ALA A 300 -7.09 -0.29 -29.19
C ALA A 300 -7.08 1.12 -28.58
N GLU A 301 -6.36 2.05 -29.20
CA GLU A 301 -6.48 3.44 -28.80
C GLU A 301 -7.89 3.94 -29.12
N SER A 302 -8.58 4.50 -28.16
CA SER A 302 -9.90 5.13 -28.37
C SER A 302 -9.70 6.42 -29.17
N GLY A 303 -9.80 6.33 -30.46
CA GLY A 303 -9.60 7.45 -31.38
C GLY A 303 -10.22 7.25 -32.76
N GLU A 304 -10.74 6.07 -33.06
CA GLU A 304 -11.39 5.79 -34.35
C GLU A 304 -12.60 4.87 -34.14
N SER A 305 -13.75 5.44 -33.88
CA SER A 305 -15.05 4.84 -34.20
C SER A 305 -16.05 5.92 -34.53
#